data_ca4824fdf9b09b4168c1fac495ea84c6
#
_entry.id   ca4824fdf9b09b4168c1fac495ea84c6
#
_cell.length_a   1.000
_cell.length_b   1.000
_cell.length_c   1.000
_cell.angle_alpha   90.00
_cell.angle_beta   90.00
_cell.angle_gamma   90.00
#
_symmetry.space_group_name_H-M   'P 1'
#
loop_
_entity.id
_entity.type
_entity.pdbx_description
1 polymer ?
#
loop_
_entity_poly.entity_id
_entity_poly.type
_entity_poly.pdbx_seq_one_letter_code
_entity_poly.pdbx_strand_id
1 'polypeptide(L)'
;MKKFLKIVAFIILALVLVIALALGVFTVAEYRPGDAETVVADHETAAVLEAGTPLTLVSWNCGYGALGDNADFFMDGGSSVYTADEARVRQNLEGIRDTLKELDPDLAILQEVDINSSRSYGTDGRAVLREALPGASEAFAYNFNTLYVPYPVPPIGHVESGLYTLSRAEARTAERLSLPCPFSWPVRIVNLKRCLLVSRFPVKGTDRELVLVNLHLEAYDSGEGKEAQTRQLVSFMQAEYEKGNYVIAGGDFNQRFTNIDQSAYPVYEGMWQPGEISADAFGENFTLLMDNSAPTCRSLDKPLAGTSRDGFQFYLIDGFIVSANVQADAAETLDLGFTCTDHNPVRLRFTLQP
;
A
#
# COMPACT_ATOMS: atom_id res chain seq x y z
N MET A 1 -1.16 -33.67 47.21
CA MET A 1 -1.04 -32.24 47.09
C MET A 1 0.37 -31.79 46.59
N LYS A 2 1.48 -32.05 47.29
CA LYS A 2 2.85 -31.64 46.90
C LYS A 2 3.31 -32.18 45.52
N LYS A 3 2.98 -33.46 45.16
CA LYS A 3 3.33 -34.01 43.84
C LYS A 3 2.54 -33.33 42.70
N PHE A 4 1.26 -33.05 42.91
CA PHE A 4 0.41 -32.36 41.96
C PHE A 4 0.92 -30.94 41.67
N LEU A 5 1.25 -30.17 42.73
CA LEU A 5 1.82 -28.83 42.59
C LEU A 5 3.15 -28.85 41.82
N LYS A 6 4.02 -29.86 42.03
CA LYS A 6 5.27 -30.00 41.27
C LYS A 6 5.02 -30.25 39.78
N ILE A 7 4.02 -31.08 39.44
CA ILE A 7 3.66 -31.37 38.06
C ILE A 7 3.12 -30.09 37.38
N VAL A 8 2.21 -29.37 38.06
CA VAL A 8 1.68 -28.11 37.54
C VAL A 8 2.80 -27.08 37.34
N ALA A 9 3.71 -26.91 38.30
CA ALA A 9 4.84 -26.02 38.17
C ALA A 9 5.77 -26.40 37.01
N PHE A 10 6.00 -27.70 36.78
CA PHE A 10 6.79 -28.19 35.65
C PHE A 10 6.11 -27.89 34.30
N ILE A 11 4.79 -28.08 34.20
CA ILE A 11 4.02 -27.76 32.99
C ILE A 11 4.09 -26.27 32.69
N ILE A 12 3.90 -25.40 33.70
CA ILE A 12 3.99 -23.95 33.54
C ILE A 12 5.40 -23.55 33.09
N LEU A 13 6.45 -24.10 33.71
CA LEU A 13 7.82 -23.84 33.32
C LEU A 13 8.10 -24.27 31.87
N ALA A 14 7.66 -25.47 31.49
CA ALA A 14 7.80 -25.95 30.12
C ALA A 14 7.10 -25.02 29.11
N LEU A 15 5.86 -24.59 29.42
CA LEU A 15 5.12 -23.66 28.60
C LEU A 15 5.86 -22.30 28.45
N VAL A 16 6.36 -21.76 29.55
CA VAL A 16 7.14 -20.50 29.54
C VAL A 16 8.40 -20.64 28.67
N LEU A 17 9.10 -21.78 28.77
CA LEU A 17 10.28 -22.04 27.94
C LEU A 17 9.93 -22.16 26.45
N VAL A 18 8.82 -22.81 26.11
CA VAL A 18 8.35 -22.89 24.71
C VAL A 18 8.00 -21.51 24.18
N ILE A 19 7.28 -20.69 24.95
CA ILE A 19 6.94 -19.31 24.54
C ILE A 19 8.21 -18.47 24.37
N ALA A 20 9.15 -18.55 25.32
CA ALA A 20 10.41 -17.81 25.24
C ALA A 20 11.24 -18.23 24.02
N LEU A 21 11.30 -19.54 23.73
CA LEU A 21 11.97 -20.05 22.53
C LEU A 21 11.30 -19.54 21.26
N ALA A 22 9.98 -19.60 21.17
CA ALA A 22 9.22 -19.10 20.02
C ALA A 22 9.47 -17.60 19.80
N LEU A 23 9.35 -16.79 20.86
CA LEU A 23 9.66 -15.36 20.79
C LEU A 23 11.11 -15.10 20.38
N GLY A 24 12.05 -15.91 20.85
CA GLY A 24 13.46 -15.84 20.44
C GLY A 24 13.62 -16.10 18.95
N VAL A 25 13.01 -17.17 18.42
CA VAL A 25 13.04 -17.49 16.98
C VAL A 25 12.44 -16.36 16.15
N PHE A 26 11.25 -15.88 16.50
CA PHE A 26 10.61 -14.76 15.81
C PHE A 26 11.43 -13.47 15.87
N THR A 27 12.07 -13.18 17.02
CA THR A 27 12.92 -12.00 17.17
C THR A 27 14.17 -12.06 16.26
N VAL A 28 14.76 -13.25 16.11
CA VAL A 28 15.91 -13.45 15.21
C VAL A 28 15.48 -13.39 13.75
N ALA A 29 14.31 -13.93 13.43
CA ALA A 29 13.75 -13.94 12.08
C ALA A 29 13.04 -12.63 11.70
N GLU A 30 12.97 -11.63 12.59
CA GLU A 30 12.32 -10.34 12.30
C GLU A 30 12.94 -9.69 11.07
N TYR A 31 12.12 -9.33 10.08
CA TYR A 31 12.52 -8.49 8.97
C TYR A 31 12.90 -7.10 9.49
N ARG A 32 14.15 -6.72 9.30
CA ARG A 32 14.74 -5.44 9.75
C ARG A 32 15.42 -4.74 8.61
N PRO A 33 14.65 -4.10 7.74
CA PRO A 33 15.21 -3.34 6.62
C PRO A 33 16.04 -2.15 7.14
N GLY A 34 17.06 -1.77 6.35
CA GLY A 34 17.81 -0.54 6.56
C GLY A 34 16.94 0.72 6.35
N ASP A 35 17.47 1.89 6.73
CA ASP A 35 16.77 3.17 6.53
C ASP A 35 16.52 3.44 5.05
N ALA A 36 17.50 3.10 4.19
CA ALA A 36 17.41 3.18 2.74
C ALA A 36 18.07 1.92 2.13
N GLU A 37 17.37 1.30 1.18
CA GLU A 37 17.85 0.11 0.47
C GLU A 37 17.64 0.29 -1.02
N THR A 38 18.68 0.03 -1.83
CA THR A 38 18.54 -0.01 -3.28
C THR A 38 17.65 -1.20 -3.66
N VAL A 39 16.64 -0.94 -4.45
CA VAL A 39 15.77 -1.94 -5.05
C VAL A 39 16.26 -2.18 -6.47
N VAL A 40 16.30 -3.45 -6.88
CA VAL A 40 16.62 -3.77 -8.28
C VAL A 40 15.45 -3.28 -9.12
N ALA A 41 15.71 -2.28 -9.97
CA ALA A 41 14.82 -1.93 -11.05
C ALA A 41 15.12 -2.88 -12.21
N ASP A 42 14.25 -3.85 -12.43
CA ASP A 42 14.32 -4.69 -13.63
C ASP A 42 13.65 -3.94 -14.77
N HIS A 43 14.30 -3.84 -15.92
CA HIS A 43 13.76 -3.07 -17.05
C HIS A 43 14.08 -3.72 -18.40
N GLU A 44 13.06 -3.86 -19.20
CA GLU A 44 13.16 -4.22 -20.62
C GLU A 44 13.02 -2.98 -21.52
N THR A 45 12.61 -1.83 -20.95
CA THR A 45 12.44 -0.56 -21.68
C THR A 45 13.66 0.35 -21.53
N ALA A 46 13.94 1.13 -22.57
CA ALA A 46 14.94 2.22 -22.55
C ALA A 46 14.26 3.58 -22.84
N ALA A 47 12.93 3.65 -22.72
CA ALA A 47 12.19 4.89 -22.95
C ALA A 47 12.47 5.91 -21.83
N VAL A 48 12.70 7.17 -22.21
CA VAL A 48 13.00 8.28 -21.31
C VAL A 48 11.83 9.27 -21.34
N LEU A 49 11.46 9.81 -20.19
CA LEU A 49 10.40 10.81 -20.10
C LEU A 49 10.79 12.12 -20.81
N GLU A 50 9.82 12.78 -21.41
CA GLU A 50 9.98 14.10 -22.04
C GLU A 50 9.05 15.12 -21.37
N ALA A 51 9.59 16.29 -21.01
CA ALA A 51 8.77 17.39 -20.51
C ALA A 51 7.79 17.86 -21.59
N GLY A 52 6.60 18.28 -21.18
CA GLY A 52 5.52 18.69 -22.10
C GLY A 52 4.71 17.53 -22.69
N THR A 53 5.08 16.27 -22.43
CA THR A 53 4.32 15.10 -22.90
C THR A 53 3.28 14.73 -21.84
N PRO A 54 1.98 14.59 -22.21
CA PRO A 54 0.97 14.07 -21.30
C PRO A 54 1.24 12.62 -20.91
N LEU A 55 1.13 12.32 -19.63
CA LEU A 55 1.34 11.01 -19.02
C LEU A 55 0.15 10.62 -18.16
N THR A 56 -0.03 9.32 -17.98
CA THR A 56 -1.07 8.74 -17.12
C THR A 56 -0.45 7.88 -16.02
N LEU A 57 -0.90 8.06 -14.79
CA LEU A 57 -0.52 7.28 -13.62
C LEU A 57 -1.77 6.68 -12.99
N VAL A 58 -1.73 5.39 -12.67
CA VAL A 58 -2.78 4.70 -11.91
C VAL A 58 -2.21 4.26 -10.56
N SER A 59 -2.92 4.56 -9.48
CA SER A 59 -2.69 4.01 -8.15
C SER A 59 -3.79 3.03 -7.80
N TRP A 60 -3.43 1.84 -7.28
CA TRP A 60 -4.42 0.86 -6.86
C TRP A 60 -3.90 -0.07 -5.76
N ASN A 61 -4.59 -0.07 -4.61
CA ASN A 61 -4.38 -1.08 -3.58
C ASN A 61 -5.04 -2.39 -4.04
N CYS A 62 -4.24 -3.45 -4.19
CA CYS A 62 -4.65 -4.72 -4.77
C CYS A 62 -5.29 -5.68 -3.75
N GLY A 63 -5.36 -5.32 -2.46
CA GLY A 63 -5.93 -6.18 -1.40
C GLY A 63 -5.36 -7.59 -1.44
N TYR A 64 -4.08 -7.75 -1.73
CA TYR A 64 -3.36 -9.03 -1.94
C TYR A 64 -4.12 -10.07 -2.78
N GLY A 65 -5.02 -9.62 -3.64
CA GLY A 65 -5.90 -10.46 -4.47
C GLY A 65 -7.02 -11.15 -3.71
N ALA A 66 -7.21 -10.91 -2.41
CA ALA A 66 -8.19 -11.64 -1.61
C ALA A 66 -9.35 -10.77 -1.09
N LEU A 67 -9.30 -9.43 -1.21
CA LEU A 67 -10.28 -8.52 -0.63
C LEU A 67 -11.35 -8.05 -1.64
N GLY A 68 -11.75 -8.91 -2.58
CA GLY A 68 -12.82 -8.61 -3.54
C GLY A 68 -14.20 -8.45 -2.89
N ASP A 69 -15.24 -8.33 -3.71
CA ASP A 69 -16.62 -8.08 -3.27
C ASP A 69 -17.20 -9.17 -2.34
N ASN A 70 -16.63 -10.39 -2.35
CA ASN A 70 -17.00 -11.50 -1.47
C ASN A 70 -16.37 -11.42 -0.08
N ALA A 71 -15.40 -10.51 0.15
CA ALA A 71 -14.60 -10.49 1.37
C ALA A 71 -15.31 -9.76 2.52
N ASP A 72 -15.15 -10.35 3.72
CA ASP A 72 -15.20 -9.69 5.01
C ASP A 72 -13.84 -9.90 5.71
N PHE A 73 -13.37 -9.01 6.57
CA PHE A 73 -12.06 -9.13 7.19
C PHE A 73 -12.11 -8.82 8.68
N PHE A 74 -11.47 -9.68 9.47
CA PHE A 74 -11.59 -9.62 10.94
C PHE A 74 -11.08 -8.31 11.57
N MET A 75 -10.13 -7.62 10.94
CA MET A 75 -9.61 -6.34 11.45
C MET A 75 -10.57 -5.17 11.22
N ASP A 76 -11.47 -5.29 10.26
CA ASP A 76 -12.44 -4.24 9.89
C ASP A 76 -13.87 -4.58 10.36
N GLY A 77 -13.98 -5.42 11.39
CA GLY A 77 -15.27 -5.80 11.97
C GLY A 77 -15.92 -7.04 11.37
N GLY A 78 -15.32 -7.65 10.35
CA GLY A 78 -15.71 -8.95 9.81
C GLY A 78 -15.23 -10.12 10.66
N SER A 79 -15.25 -11.32 10.10
CA SER A 79 -14.90 -12.55 10.81
C SER A 79 -13.81 -13.38 10.14
N SER A 80 -13.58 -13.17 8.86
CA SER A 80 -12.69 -13.99 8.04
C SER A 80 -11.25 -13.55 8.12
N VAL A 81 -10.33 -14.52 8.06
CA VAL A 81 -8.88 -14.31 7.92
C VAL A 81 -8.46 -14.63 6.50
N TYR A 82 -8.94 -15.76 5.97
CA TYR A 82 -8.83 -16.13 4.57
C TYR A 82 -10.15 -15.79 3.89
N THR A 83 -10.18 -14.65 3.21
CA THR A 83 -11.40 -14.04 2.66
C THR A 83 -11.76 -14.58 1.29
N ALA A 84 -10.82 -15.26 0.62
CA ALA A 84 -10.96 -15.88 -0.68
C ALA A 84 -10.29 -17.25 -0.69
N ASP A 85 -10.70 -18.14 -1.59
CA ASP A 85 -9.93 -19.34 -1.94
C ASP A 85 -8.87 -19.01 -3.03
N GLU A 86 -8.01 -19.99 -3.35
CA GLU A 86 -6.93 -19.80 -4.32
C GLU A 86 -7.46 -19.39 -5.71
N ALA A 87 -8.58 -19.97 -6.15
CA ALA A 87 -9.17 -19.65 -7.44
C ALA A 87 -9.67 -18.20 -7.48
N ARG A 88 -10.28 -17.74 -6.39
CA ARG A 88 -10.76 -16.37 -6.27
C ARG A 88 -9.63 -15.37 -6.18
N VAL A 89 -8.54 -15.68 -5.45
CA VAL A 89 -7.32 -14.84 -5.43
C VAL A 89 -6.79 -14.65 -6.84
N ARG A 90 -6.67 -15.72 -7.61
CA ARG A 90 -6.21 -15.66 -9.00
C ARG A 90 -7.17 -14.83 -9.86
N GLN A 91 -8.47 -15.08 -9.77
CA GLN A 91 -9.50 -14.33 -10.50
C GLN A 91 -9.44 -12.83 -10.21
N ASN A 92 -9.26 -12.42 -8.94
CA ASN A 92 -9.15 -11.03 -8.56
C ASN A 92 -7.88 -10.38 -9.14
N LEU A 93 -6.73 -11.04 -9.03
CA LEU A 93 -5.48 -10.53 -9.61
C LEU A 93 -5.55 -10.42 -11.13
N GLU A 94 -6.19 -11.39 -11.82
CA GLU A 94 -6.43 -11.34 -13.26
C GLU A 94 -7.37 -10.19 -13.63
N GLY A 95 -8.41 -9.94 -12.84
CA GLY A 95 -9.31 -8.79 -13.03
C GLY A 95 -8.60 -7.44 -12.85
N ILE A 96 -7.72 -7.31 -11.85
CA ILE A 96 -6.87 -6.12 -11.66
C ILE A 96 -5.94 -5.94 -12.87
N ARG A 97 -5.25 -7.01 -13.30
CA ARG A 97 -4.39 -7.01 -14.49
C ARG A 97 -5.13 -6.56 -15.75
N ASP A 98 -6.29 -7.12 -15.99
CA ASP A 98 -7.07 -6.84 -17.21
C ASP A 98 -7.61 -5.41 -17.21
N THR A 99 -8.01 -4.91 -16.06
CA THR A 99 -8.36 -3.49 -15.89
C THR A 99 -7.16 -2.57 -16.16
N LEU A 100 -5.98 -2.89 -15.63
CA LEU A 100 -4.77 -2.11 -15.90
C LEU A 100 -4.40 -2.14 -17.39
N LYS A 101 -4.60 -3.29 -18.10
CA LYS A 101 -4.43 -3.38 -19.55
C LYS A 101 -5.38 -2.46 -20.30
N GLU A 102 -6.63 -2.40 -19.87
CA GLU A 102 -7.66 -1.55 -20.49
C GLU A 102 -7.38 -0.06 -20.26
N LEU A 103 -6.93 0.29 -19.07
CA LEU A 103 -6.55 1.66 -18.71
C LEU A 103 -5.28 2.13 -19.44
N ASP A 104 -4.41 1.19 -19.82
CA ASP A 104 -3.15 1.41 -20.54
C ASP A 104 -2.28 2.57 -20.00
N PRO A 105 -1.98 2.60 -18.69
CA PRO A 105 -1.25 3.73 -18.10
C PRO A 105 0.24 3.73 -18.49
N ASP A 106 0.86 4.91 -18.44
CA ASP A 106 2.32 5.04 -18.57
C ASP A 106 3.05 4.54 -17.32
N LEU A 107 2.42 4.75 -16.15
CA LEU A 107 2.92 4.35 -14.84
C LEU A 107 1.79 3.73 -14.01
N ALA A 108 2.10 2.70 -13.24
CA ALA A 108 1.19 2.14 -12.24
C ALA A 108 1.92 1.95 -10.91
N ILE A 109 1.31 2.38 -9.82
CA ILE A 109 1.77 2.20 -8.45
C ILE A 109 0.74 1.36 -7.70
N LEU A 110 1.17 0.18 -7.26
CA LEU A 110 0.29 -0.83 -6.70
C LEU A 110 0.70 -1.10 -5.25
N GLN A 111 -0.27 -1.24 -4.36
CA GLN A 111 -0.07 -1.54 -2.95
C GLN A 111 -0.64 -2.92 -2.63
N GLU A 112 -0.23 -3.49 -1.53
CA GLU A 112 -0.63 -4.83 -1.08
C GLU A 112 -0.44 -5.93 -2.14
N VAL A 113 0.70 -5.93 -2.80
CA VAL A 113 1.04 -6.98 -3.77
C VAL A 113 1.77 -8.10 -3.04
N ASP A 114 1.07 -9.21 -2.79
CA ASP A 114 1.66 -10.42 -2.23
C ASP A 114 2.48 -11.16 -3.28
N ILE A 115 3.60 -11.79 -2.84
CA ILE A 115 4.44 -12.61 -3.70
C ILE A 115 4.56 -14.06 -3.24
N ASN A 116 4.41 -14.30 -1.93
CA ASN A 116 4.45 -15.63 -1.33
C ASN A 116 3.84 -15.57 0.07
N SER A 117 2.54 -15.38 0.17
CA SER A 117 1.86 -15.28 1.47
C SER A 117 0.85 -16.41 1.65
N SER A 118 0.65 -16.83 2.92
CA SER A 118 -0.34 -17.85 3.24
C SER A 118 -1.75 -17.41 2.85
N ARG A 119 -2.10 -16.14 3.09
CA ARG A 119 -3.41 -15.55 2.81
C ARG A 119 -3.77 -15.46 1.31
N SER A 120 -2.76 -15.52 0.44
CA SER A 120 -2.89 -15.54 -1.01
C SER A 120 -2.40 -16.86 -1.64
N TYR A 121 -2.31 -17.93 -0.82
CA TYR A 121 -1.94 -19.29 -1.25
C TYR A 121 -0.60 -19.38 -1.98
N GLY A 122 0.37 -18.52 -1.63
CA GLY A 122 1.68 -18.46 -2.28
C GLY A 122 1.66 -17.89 -3.69
N THR A 123 0.57 -17.24 -4.10
CA THR A 123 0.46 -16.63 -5.43
C THR A 123 1.40 -15.43 -5.54
N ASP A 124 2.27 -15.42 -6.55
CA ASP A 124 3.07 -14.23 -6.89
C ASP A 124 2.23 -13.24 -7.71
N GLY A 125 1.69 -12.23 -7.03
CA GLY A 125 0.86 -11.18 -7.65
C GLY A 125 1.65 -10.35 -8.68
N ARG A 126 2.98 -10.17 -8.49
CA ARG A 126 3.80 -9.46 -9.48
C ARG A 126 3.82 -10.19 -10.82
N ALA A 127 3.96 -11.53 -10.78
CA ALA A 127 3.98 -12.35 -11.98
C ALA A 127 2.69 -12.21 -12.81
N VAL A 128 1.55 -12.00 -12.15
CA VAL A 128 0.26 -11.76 -12.80
C VAL A 128 0.15 -10.31 -13.28
N LEU A 129 0.47 -9.35 -12.41
CA LEU A 129 0.23 -7.92 -12.66
C LEU A 129 1.18 -7.32 -13.70
N ARG A 130 2.44 -7.85 -13.81
CA ARG A 130 3.39 -7.43 -14.86
C ARG A 130 2.86 -7.61 -16.28
N GLU A 131 1.97 -8.58 -16.49
CA GLU A 131 1.35 -8.81 -17.79
C GLU A 131 0.45 -7.65 -18.25
N ALA A 132 0.10 -6.72 -17.34
CA ALA A 132 -0.68 -5.53 -17.70
C ALA A 132 0.14 -4.55 -18.57
N LEU A 133 1.44 -4.41 -18.30
CA LEU A 133 2.35 -3.52 -19.03
C LEU A 133 3.58 -4.31 -19.52
N PRO A 134 3.46 -5.09 -20.59
CA PRO A 134 4.59 -5.90 -21.09
C PRO A 134 5.80 -5.02 -21.44
N GLY A 135 6.99 -5.46 -21.01
CA GLY A 135 8.23 -4.73 -21.22
C GLY A 135 8.44 -3.49 -20.34
N ALA A 136 7.59 -3.29 -19.34
CA ALA A 136 7.73 -2.19 -18.39
C ALA A 136 8.99 -2.35 -17.51
N SER A 137 9.52 -1.22 -17.04
CA SER A 137 10.40 -1.19 -15.88
C SER A 137 9.60 -1.48 -14.62
N GLU A 138 10.14 -2.29 -13.72
CA GLU A 138 9.46 -2.70 -12.51
C GLU A 138 10.34 -2.57 -11.27
N ALA A 139 9.74 -2.16 -10.16
CA ALA A 139 10.40 -2.09 -8.86
C ALA A 139 9.44 -2.61 -7.78
N PHE A 140 9.97 -3.40 -6.83
CA PHE A 140 9.20 -3.95 -5.72
C PHE A 140 9.92 -3.75 -4.40
N ALA A 141 9.19 -3.28 -3.38
CA ALA A 141 9.72 -3.14 -2.03
C ALA A 141 8.81 -3.80 -1.00
N TYR A 142 9.39 -4.64 -0.14
CA TYR A 142 8.64 -5.23 0.96
C TYR A 142 8.11 -4.17 1.92
N ASN A 143 6.81 -4.23 2.15
CA ASN A 143 6.07 -3.44 3.13
C ASN A 143 5.66 -4.29 4.35
N PHE A 144 5.39 -5.57 4.09
CA PHE A 144 5.08 -6.59 5.09
C PHE A 144 5.83 -7.88 4.74
N ASN A 145 6.85 -8.20 5.54
CA ASN A 145 7.61 -9.44 5.41
C ASN A 145 7.78 -10.05 6.81
N THR A 146 7.17 -11.21 7.04
CA THR A 146 7.23 -11.90 8.32
C THR A 146 7.14 -13.40 8.17
N LEU A 147 7.92 -14.11 8.99
CA LEU A 147 7.94 -15.55 9.01
C LEU A 147 6.55 -16.15 9.29
N TYR A 148 5.81 -15.58 10.23
CA TYR A 148 4.50 -16.09 10.62
C TYR A 148 3.78 -15.12 11.55
N VAL A 149 2.54 -14.78 11.23
CA VAL A 149 1.63 -14.02 12.09
C VAL A 149 0.71 -15.02 12.81
N PRO A 150 0.88 -15.23 14.14
CA PRO A 150 0.18 -16.30 14.88
C PRO A 150 -1.27 -15.99 15.25
N TYR A 151 -1.79 -14.84 14.84
CA TYR A 151 -3.11 -14.35 15.21
C TYR A 151 -3.86 -13.86 13.96
N PRO A 152 -5.20 -13.96 13.93
CA PRO A 152 -6.10 -14.54 14.92
C PRO A 152 -6.11 -16.10 14.84
N VAL A 153 -7.25 -16.74 14.99
CA VAL A 153 -7.43 -18.20 14.77
C VAL A 153 -8.54 -18.36 13.73
N PRO A 154 -8.22 -18.93 12.54
CA PRO A 154 -6.91 -19.42 12.08
C PRO A 154 -5.88 -18.27 11.95
N PRO A 155 -4.57 -18.57 12.04
CA PRO A 155 -3.53 -17.53 11.93
C PRO A 155 -3.41 -16.99 10.50
N ILE A 156 -2.98 -15.72 10.33
CA ILE A 156 -2.67 -15.16 9.02
C ILE A 156 -1.54 -15.94 8.34
N GLY A 157 -0.58 -16.44 9.14
CA GLY A 157 0.51 -17.26 8.62
C GLY A 157 1.69 -16.43 8.10
N HIS A 158 2.42 -16.99 7.15
CA HIS A 158 3.53 -16.34 6.47
C HIS A 158 3.05 -15.20 5.56
N VAL A 159 3.77 -14.08 5.54
CA VAL A 159 3.45 -12.94 4.67
C VAL A 159 4.71 -12.40 4.01
N GLU A 160 4.66 -12.27 2.69
CA GLU A 160 5.58 -11.53 1.85
C GLU A 160 4.76 -10.63 0.91
N SER A 161 4.65 -9.34 1.26
CA SER A 161 3.81 -8.36 0.59
C SER A 161 4.53 -7.03 0.46
N GLY A 162 4.19 -6.25 -0.58
CA GLY A 162 4.89 -4.98 -0.79
C GLY A 162 4.18 -3.98 -1.68
N LEU A 163 4.97 -2.97 -2.01
CA LEU A 163 4.67 -1.94 -2.99
C LEU A 163 5.28 -2.35 -4.33
N TYR A 164 4.53 -2.18 -5.41
CA TYR A 164 4.96 -2.55 -6.75
C TYR A 164 4.74 -1.38 -7.72
N THR A 165 5.79 -0.97 -8.41
CA THR A 165 5.74 0.10 -9.42
C THR A 165 6.06 -0.48 -10.78
N LEU A 166 5.20 -0.20 -11.76
CA LEU A 166 5.38 -0.52 -13.18
C LEU A 166 5.48 0.78 -13.97
N SER A 167 6.36 0.84 -14.97
CA SER A 167 6.55 2.02 -15.81
C SER A 167 6.95 1.68 -17.23
N ARG A 168 6.37 2.36 -18.21
CA ARG A 168 6.82 2.31 -19.61
C ARG A 168 8.13 3.06 -19.85
N ALA A 169 8.52 3.94 -18.91
CA ALA A 169 9.82 4.60 -18.92
C ALA A 169 10.83 3.86 -18.03
N GLU A 170 12.11 3.94 -18.40
CA GLU A 170 13.21 3.35 -17.63
C GLU A 170 13.38 4.09 -16.30
N ALA A 171 13.27 3.37 -15.19
CA ALA A 171 13.66 3.87 -13.89
C ALA A 171 15.17 3.72 -13.72
N ARG A 172 15.91 4.84 -13.62
CA ARG A 172 17.37 4.82 -13.42
C ARG A 172 17.75 4.14 -12.10
N THR A 173 17.00 4.43 -11.05
CA THR A 173 17.15 3.85 -9.71
C THR A 173 15.79 3.67 -9.06
N ALA A 174 15.71 2.67 -8.20
CA ALA A 174 14.61 2.51 -7.27
C ALA A 174 15.16 2.26 -5.85
N GLU A 175 14.52 2.86 -4.86
CA GLU A 175 14.92 2.79 -3.46
C GLU A 175 13.72 2.51 -2.57
N ARG A 176 13.93 1.67 -1.57
CA ARG A 176 13.04 1.50 -0.44
C ARG A 176 13.50 2.41 0.69
N LEU A 177 12.71 3.40 1.07
CA LEU A 177 12.97 4.25 2.23
C LEU A 177 12.08 3.83 3.38
N SER A 178 12.67 3.38 4.50
CA SER A 178 11.92 2.94 5.68
C SER A 178 11.13 4.08 6.29
N LEU A 179 9.88 3.80 6.63
CA LEU A 179 9.05 4.71 7.42
C LEU A 179 9.06 4.30 8.90
N PRO A 180 8.80 5.23 9.83
CA PRO A 180 8.69 4.94 11.25
C PRO A 180 7.68 3.81 11.53
N CYS A 181 8.11 2.81 12.29
CA CYS A 181 7.25 1.73 12.76
C CYS A 181 6.72 2.08 14.16
N PRO A 182 5.39 2.24 14.34
CA PRO A 182 4.81 2.68 15.62
C PRO A 182 4.76 1.58 16.67
N PHE A 183 5.04 0.33 16.28
CA PHE A 183 4.88 -0.82 17.16
C PHE A 183 6.16 -1.14 17.93
N SER A 184 6.01 -1.48 19.21
CA SER A 184 7.10 -1.94 20.06
C SER A 184 7.21 -3.48 20.02
N TRP A 185 8.35 -4.02 20.48
CA TRP A 185 8.51 -5.45 20.73
C TRP A 185 7.53 -5.93 21.82
N PRO A 186 6.89 -7.10 21.70
CA PRO A 186 7.05 -8.10 20.63
C PRO A 186 6.15 -7.88 19.40
N VAL A 187 5.17 -6.98 19.46
CA VAL A 187 4.16 -6.77 18.38
C VAL A 187 4.83 -6.41 17.05
N ARG A 188 5.87 -5.59 17.11
CA ARG A 188 6.64 -5.14 15.95
C ARG A 188 7.23 -6.28 15.11
N ILE A 189 7.50 -7.47 15.72
CA ILE A 189 8.13 -8.61 15.04
C ILE A 189 7.28 -9.13 13.88
N VAL A 190 5.95 -9.11 14.08
CA VAL A 190 4.97 -9.67 13.15
C VAL A 190 4.11 -8.59 12.50
N ASN A 191 4.60 -7.36 12.48
CA ASN A 191 3.87 -6.22 11.93
C ASN A 191 4.59 -5.60 10.72
N LEU A 192 3.87 -4.76 9.99
CA LEU A 192 4.37 -4.10 8.80
C LEU A 192 5.62 -3.26 9.10
N LYS A 193 6.53 -3.23 8.13
CA LYS A 193 7.67 -2.31 8.06
C LYS A 193 7.45 -1.41 6.86
N ARG A 194 6.53 -0.46 7.02
CA ARG A 194 6.10 0.44 5.95
C ARG A 194 7.27 1.22 5.35
N CYS A 195 7.16 1.56 4.09
CA CYS A 195 8.20 2.27 3.35
C CYS A 195 7.60 3.17 2.27
N LEU A 196 8.43 4.04 1.73
CA LEU A 196 8.24 4.66 0.44
C LEU A 196 9.03 3.84 -0.59
N LEU A 197 8.40 3.43 -1.69
CA LEU A 197 9.12 2.93 -2.86
C LEU A 197 9.30 4.10 -3.82
N VAL A 198 10.53 4.58 -3.90
CA VAL A 198 10.91 5.76 -4.68
C VAL A 198 11.55 5.30 -5.99
N SER A 199 10.93 5.61 -7.12
CA SER A 199 11.47 5.35 -8.46
C SER A 199 11.85 6.66 -9.13
N ARG A 200 13.06 6.73 -9.73
CA ARG A 200 13.61 7.94 -10.34
C ARG A 200 13.72 7.77 -11.84
N PHE A 201 13.05 8.63 -12.57
CA PHE A 201 12.98 8.61 -14.03
C PHE A 201 13.67 9.83 -14.60
N PRO A 202 14.76 9.66 -15.39
CA PRO A 202 15.39 10.78 -16.08
C PRO A 202 14.41 11.49 -17.02
N VAL A 203 14.51 12.84 -17.09
CA VAL A 203 13.75 13.63 -18.04
C VAL A 203 14.70 14.15 -19.13
N LYS A 204 14.38 13.85 -20.38
CA LYS A 204 15.21 14.14 -21.54
C LYS A 204 15.58 15.63 -21.65
N GLY A 205 16.86 15.89 -21.88
CA GLY A 205 17.37 17.26 -22.10
C GLY A 205 17.53 18.11 -20.83
N THR A 206 17.40 17.50 -19.65
CA THR A 206 17.56 18.18 -18.36
C THR A 206 18.31 17.26 -17.36
N ASP A 207 18.82 17.86 -16.27
CA ASP A 207 19.37 17.11 -15.14
C ASP A 207 18.28 16.76 -14.10
N ARG A 208 17.01 17.12 -14.36
CA ARG A 208 15.88 16.83 -13.47
C ARG A 208 15.39 15.41 -13.66
N GLU A 209 14.77 14.87 -12.63
CA GLU A 209 14.12 13.57 -12.65
C GLU A 209 12.65 13.72 -12.25
N LEU A 210 11.79 12.80 -12.73
CA LEU A 210 10.53 12.52 -12.06
C LEU A 210 10.84 11.57 -10.92
N VAL A 211 10.58 12.00 -9.68
CA VAL A 211 10.66 11.22 -8.47
C VAL A 211 9.26 10.75 -8.14
N LEU A 212 8.97 9.49 -8.46
CA LEU A 212 7.67 8.86 -8.21
C LEU A 212 7.75 8.06 -6.91
N VAL A 213 6.87 8.37 -5.99
CA VAL A 213 6.77 7.74 -4.67
C VAL A 213 5.49 6.90 -4.61
N ASN A 214 5.63 5.58 -4.56
CA ASN A 214 4.55 4.66 -4.23
C ASN A 214 4.55 4.45 -2.72
N LEU A 215 3.38 4.59 -2.08
CA LEU A 215 3.24 4.49 -0.63
C LEU A 215 1.97 3.74 -0.20
N HIS A 216 2.04 3.18 1.00
CA HIS A 216 0.91 2.69 1.75
C HIS A 216 1.18 3.01 3.23
N LEU A 217 0.56 4.08 3.75
CA LEU A 217 0.84 4.61 5.08
C LEU A 217 0.11 3.84 6.18
N GLU A 218 0.43 4.14 7.44
CA GLU A 218 -0.10 3.44 8.61
C GLU A 218 -1.62 3.58 8.76
N ALA A 219 -2.28 2.45 9.08
CA ALA A 219 -3.74 2.36 9.21
C ALA A 219 -4.20 2.27 10.67
N TYR A 220 -3.50 1.50 11.52
CA TYR A 220 -4.05 0.95 12.76
C TYR A 220 -3.35 1.42 14.05
N ASP A 221 -2.47 2.43 13.96
CA ASP A 221 -1.87 2.99 15.16
C ASP A 221 -2.77 4.02 15.86
N SER A 222 -2.31 4.53 16.99
CA SER A 222 -3.02 5.58 17.76
C SER A 222 -2.89 7.00 17.17
N GLY A 223 -2.22 7.15 16.02
CA GLY A 223 -2.01 8.41 15.30
C GLY A 223 -0.55 8.87 15.26
N GLU A 224 0.28 8.53 16.25
CA GLU A 224 1.68 8.93 16.29
C GLU A 224 2.51 8.42 15.09
N GLY A 225 2.24 7.19 14.66
CA GLY A 225 2.89 6.59 13.49
C GLY A 225 2.45 7.25 12.20
N LYS A 226 1.13 7.50 12.03
CA LYS A 226 0.58 8.23 10.89
C LYS A 226 1.25 9.59 10.73
N GLU A 227 1.30 10.37 11.80
CA GLU A 227 1.95 11.69 11.80
C GLU A 227 3.45 11.61 11.51
N ALA A 228 4.16 10.64 12.10
CA ALA A 228 5.60 10.49 11.89
C ALA A 228 5.91 10.11 10.44
N GLN A 229 5.13 9.21 9.84
CA GLN A 229 5.25 8.82 8.43
C GLN A 229 4.93 9.99 7.50
N THR A 230 3.86 10.74 7.78
CA THR A 230 3.50 11.94 7.01
C THR A 230 4.59 13.01 7.08
N ARG A 231 5.17 13.29 8.26
CA ARG A 231 6.29 14.25 8.39
C ARG A 231 7.51 13.83 7.57
N GLN A 232 7.84 12.54 7.54
CA GLN A 232 8.96 12.05 6.72
C GLN A 232 8.66 12.20 5.23
N LEU A 233 7.43 11.89 4.79
CA LEU A 233 7.00 12.10 3.41
C LEU A 233 7.11 13.57 3.00
N VAL A 234 6.58 14.50 3.83
CA VAL A 234 6.68 15.95 3.59
C VAL A 234 8.14 16.37 3.41
N SER A 235 9.00 16.00 4.37
CA SER A 235 10.43 16.37 4.32
C SER A 235 11.14 15.80 3.09
N PHE A 236 10.83 14.57 2.71
CA PHE A 236 11.39 13.94 1.53
C PHE A 236 10.97 14.67 0.24
N MET A 237 9.66 14.92 0.08
CA MET A 237 9.13 15.57 -1.11
C MET A 237 9.66 17.00 -1.27
N GLN A 238 9.72 17.77 -0.18
CA GLN A 238 10.27 19.13 -0.17
C GLN A 238 11.75 19.12 -0.59
N ALA A 239 12.56 18.21 -0.02
CA ALA A 239 13.96 18.09 -0.36
C ALA A 239 14.21 17.72 -1.85
N GLU A 240 13.34 16.89 -2.43
CA GLU A 240 13.42 16.55 -3.86
C GLU A 240 12.99 17.71 -4.75
N TYR A 241 11.94 18.42 -4.37
CA TYR A 241 11.50 19.62 -5.09
C TYR A 241 12.56 20.75 -5.08
N GLU A 242 13.22 20.96 -3.96
CA GLU A 242 14.31 21.94 -3.82
C GLU A 242 15.52 21.63 -4.73
N LYS A 243 15.73 20.36 -5.09
CA LYS A 243 16.73 19.96 -6.11
C LYS A 243 16.27 20.29 -7.53
N GLY A 244 15.04 20.74 -7.71
CA GLY A 244 14.41 21.02 -9.00
C GLY A 244 13.72 19.83 -9.64
N ASN A 245 13.64 18.68 -8.97
CA ASN A 245 12.97 17.48 -9.46
C ASN A 245 11.45 17.68 -9.54
N TYR A 246 10.82 16.91 -10.41
CA TYR A 246 9.37 16.71 -10.41
C TYR A 246 9.03 15.65 -9.38
N VAL A 247 8.06 15.90 -8.50
CA VAL A 247 7.76 14.97 -7.42
C VAL A 247 6.28 14.62 -7.43
N ILE A 248 5.99 13.32 -7.51
CA ILE A 248 4.63 12.79 -7.38
C ILE A 248 4.67 11.69 -6.31
N ALA A 249 3.86 11.81 -5.27
CA ALA A 249 3.57 10.73 -4.34
C ALA A 249 2.13 10.27 -4.53
N GLY A 250 1.90 8.98 -4.52
CA GLY A 250 0.56 8.40 -4.64
C GLY A 250 0.48 7.04 -3.96
N GLY A 251 -0.74 6.60 -3.70
CA GLY A 251 -1.02 5.34 -3.06
C GLY A 251 -2.18 5.42 -2.08
N ASP A 252 -2.18 4.47 -1.17
CA ASP A 252 -3.09 4.40 -0.04
C ASP A 252 -2.48 5.14 1.16
N PHE A 253 -3.02 6.31 1.45
CA PHE A 253 -2.57 7.15 2.55
C PHE A 253 -3.15 6.71 3.91
N ASN A 254 -4.22 5.91 3.93
CA ASN A 254 -5.00 5.62 5.14
C ASN A 254 -5.42 6.88 5.92
N GLN A 255 -5.43 8.01 5.25
CA GLN A 255 -5.72 9.33 5.77
C GLN A 255 -6.45 10.17 4.73
N ARG A 256 -7.31 11.06 5.19
CA ARG A 256 -8.05 12.02 4.38
C ARG A 256 -7.21 13.28 4.15
N PHE A 257 -7.38 13.93 3.02
CA PHE A 257 -6.79 15.24 2.78
C PHE A 257 -7.74 16.36 3.22
N THR A 258 -7.23 17.31 4.02
CA THR A 258 -8.06 18.38 4.61
C THR A 258 -8.61 19.38 3.59
N ASN A 259 -8.05 19.44 2.39
CA ASN A 259 -8.51 20.31 1.30
C ASN A 259 -9.62 19.68 0.43
N ILE A 260 -10.06 18.45 0.74
CA ILE A 260 -11.07 17.71 -0.04
C ILE A 260 -12.36 17.62 0.75
N ASP A 261 -13.49 17.99 0.13
CA ASP A 261 -14.81 17.77 0.72
C ASP A 261 -15.15 16.29 0.73
N GLN A 262 -15.34 15.74 1.92
CA GLN A 262 -15.65 14.33 2.16
C GLN A 262 -17.05 14.12 2.76
N SER A 263 -17.90 15.14 2.73
CA SER A 263 -19.25 15.10 3.29
C SER A 263 -20.13 14.00 2.69
N ALA A 264 -19.84 13.56 1.47
CA ALA A 264 -20.52 12.44 0.82
C ALA A 264 -20.22 11.07 1.45
N TYR A 265 -19.08 10.95 2.18
CA TYR A 265 -18.64 9.70 2.81
C TYR A 265 -18.35 9.92 4.30
N PRO A 266 -19.40 10.19 5.11
CA PRO A 266 -19.24 10.37 6.56
C PRO A 266 -18.80 9.05 7.20
N VAL A 267 -17.91 9.12 8.19
CA VAL A 267 -17.52 7.93 8.93
C VAL A 267 -18.52 7.66 10.04
N TYR A 268 -19.08 6.44 10.05
CA TYR A 268 -20.07 6.03 11.02
C TYR A 268 -19.44 5.68 12.38
N GLU A 269 -20.22 5.83 13.44
CA GLU A 269 -19.79 5.47 14.79
C GLU A 269 -19.46 3.98 14.87
N GLY A 270 -18.31 3.64 15.48
CA GLY A 270 -17.85 2.26 15.62
C GLY A 270 -17.08 1.72 14.42
N MET A 271 -17.01 2.44 13.30
CA MET A 271 -16.20 2.07 12.15
C MET A 271 -14.76 2.60 12.30
N TRP A 272 -13.83 1.99 11.56
CA TRP A 272 -12.45 2.47 11.50
C TRP A 272 -12.41 3.95 11.09
N GLN A 273 -11.53 4.72 11.72
CA GLN A 273 -11.39 6.16 11.48
C GLN A 273 -10.09 6.42 10.71
N PRO A 274 -10.14 6.95 9.47
CA PRO A 274 -8.96 7.41 8.78
C PRO A 274 -8.31 8.58 9.52
N GLY A 275 -6.98 8.68 9.43
CA GLY A 275 -6.28 9.88 9.88
C GLY A 275 -6.54 11.08 8.97
N GLU A 276 -5.86 12.20 9.23
CA GLU A 276 -5.92 13.40 8.39
C GLU A 276 -4.52 13.90 8.02
N ILE A 277 -4.36 14.26 6.75
CA ILE A 277 -3.18 14.95 6.23
C ILE A 277 -3.58 16.39 5.94
N SER A 278 -2.95 17.34 6.66
CA SER A 278 -3.12 18.77 6.39
C SER A 278 -2.46 19.14 5.07
N ALA A 279 -3.21 19.75 4.16
CA ALA A 279 -2.65 20.29 2.93
C ALA A 279 -1.59 21.37 3.21
N ASP A 280 -1.77 22.15 4.26
CA ASP A 280 -0.82 23.20 4.67
C ASP A 280 0.55 22.65 5.07
N ALA A 281 0.64 21.39 5.52
CA ALA A 281 1.91 20.77 5.90
C ALA A 281 2.89 20.62 4.72
N PHE A 282 2.38 20.56 3.48
CA PHE A 282 3.19 20.47 2.26
C PHE A 282 3.61 21.83 1.71
N GLY A 283 2.97 22.92 2.17
CA GLY A 283 3.23 24.29 1.69
C GLY A 283 2.67 24.53 0.28
N GLU A 284 2.96 25.73 -0.25
CA GLU A 284 2.39 26.21 -1.53
C GLU A 284 2.93 25.48 -2.77
N ASN A 285 4.03 24.74 -2.62
CA ASN A 285 4.69 24.05 -3.72
C ASN A 285 4.11 22.66 -4.01
N PHE A 286 3.07 22.25 -3.30
CA PHE A 286 2.44 20.94 -3.50
C PHE A 286 0.92 21.04 -3.51
N THR A 287 0.29 20.21 -4.33
CA THR A 287 -1.16 20.07 -4.40
C THR A 287 -1.55 18.65 -4.04
N LEU A 288 -2.49 18.54 -3.11
CA LEU A 288 -3.07 17.26 -2.69
C LEU A 288 -4.34 17.00 -3.50
N LEU A 289 -4.42 15.85 -4.16
CA LEU A 289 -5.47 15.48 -5.10
C LEU A 289 -6.14 14.17 -4.68
N MET A 290 -7.41 14.23 -4.36
CA MET A 290 -8.33 13.09 -4.22
C MET A 290 -9.62 13.43 -4.95
N ASP A 291 -10.22 12.43 -5.58
CA ASP A 291 -11.55 12.53 -6.19
C ASP A 291 -12.61 12.14 -5.16
N ASN A 292 -13.60 12.99 -4.98
CA ASN A 292 -14.73 12.75 -4.08
C ASN A 292 -16.02 12.35 -4.81
N SER A 293 -15.97 12.10 -6.11
CA SER A 293 -17.12 11.68 -6.90
C SER A 293 -17.48 10.20 -6.69
N ALA A 294 -16.48 9.37 -6.34
CA ALA A 294 -16.63 7.97 -6.01
C ALA A 294 -15.73 7.59 -4.82
N PRO A 295 -16.12 6.60 -3.99
CA PRO A 295 -15.29 6.17 -2.86
C PRO A 295 -14.07 5.38 -3.36
N THR A 296 -12.91 5.60 -2.72
CA THR A 296 -11.70 4.86 -3.07
C THR A 296 -11.57 3.55 -2.31
N CYS A 297 -12.19 3.42 -1.13
CA CYS A 297 -12.14 2.22 -0.30
C CYS A 297 -13.50 1.95 0.35
N ARG A 298 -13.78 0.68 0.67
CA ARG A 298 -14.95 0.23 1.44
C ARG A 298 -14.54 -0.48 2.73
N SER A 299 -15.47 -0.51 3.70
CA SER A 299 -15.32 -1.40 4.85
C SER A 299 -15.40 -2.87 4.47
N LEU A 300 -14.74 -3.72 5.27
CA LEU A 300 -14.74 -5.17 5.15
C LEU A 300 -15.48 -5.85 6.33
N ASP A 301 -16.46 -5.16 6.93
CA ASP A 301 -17.29 -5.71 8.01
C ASP A 301 -18.23 -6.82 7.52
N LYS A 302 -18.54 -6.83 6.23
CA LYS A 302 -19.37 -7.83 5.55
C LYS A 302 -19.08 -7.90 4.05
N PRO A 303 -19.42 -9.01 3.36
CA PRO A 303 -19.33 -9.12 1.91
C PRO A 303 -20.26 -8.12 1.21
N LEU A 304 -19.77 -7.52 0.10
CA LEU A 304 -20.55 -6.63 -0.76
C LEU A 304 -21.31 -7.40 -1.85
N ALA A 305 -20.79 -8.55 -2.31
CA ALA A 305 -21.37 -9.33 -3.39
C ALA A 305 -22.85 -9.65 -3.16
N GLY A 306 -23.68 -9.29 -4.14
CA GLY A 306 -25.14 -9.58 -4.10
C GLY A 306 -25.93 -8.72 -3.11
N THR A 307 -25.33 -7.66 -2.54
CA THR A 307 -25.98 -6.73 -1.60
C THR A 307 -26.05 -5.32 -2.16
N SER A 308 -26.92 -4.46 -1.58
CA SER A 308 -26.88 -3.02 -1.82
C SER A 308 -25.65 -2.41 -1.16
N ARG A 309 -25.17 -1.30 -1.71
CA ARG A 309 -24.15 -0.48 -1.04
C ARG A 309 -24.64 0.22 0.22
N ASP A 310 -25.95 0.20 0.48
CA ASP A 310 -26.55 0.82 1.65
C ASP A 310 -26.02 0.21 2.96
N GLY A 311 -25.61 1.06 3.89
CA GLY A 311 -25.08 0.61 5.18
C GLY A 311 -23.65 0.03 5.13
N PHE A 312 -22.91 0.24 4.02
CA PHE A 312 -21.46 0.09 4.00
C PHE A 312 -20.79 1.41 4.39
N GLN A 313 -19.68 1.31 5.08
CA GLN A 313 -18.78 2.44 5.24
C GLN A 313 -17.89 2.55 4.01
N PHE A 314 -17.80 3.74 3.44
CA PHE A 314 -16.91 4.09 2.36
C PHE A 314 -15.93 5.18 2.78
N TYR A 315 -14.74 5.19 2.15
CA TYR A 315 -13.66 6.10 2.48
C TYR A 315 -13.05 6.73 1.23
N LEU A 316 -12.43 7.91 1.42
CA LEU A 316 -11.52 8.54 0.46
C LEU A 316 -10.15 8.56 1.13
N ILE A 317 -9.29 7.62 0.77
CA ILE A 317 -7.95 7.44 1.39
C ILE A 317 -6.84 7.20 0.37
N ASP A 318 -7.19 7.07 -0.92
CA ASP A 318 -6.25 6.93 -2.02
C ASP A 318 -6.21 8.22 -2.85
N GLY A 319 -5.03 8.62 -3.31
CA GLY A 319 -4.87 9.84 -4.07
C GLY A 319 -3.42 10.14 -4.44
N PHE A 320 -3.15 11.43 -4.70
CA PHE A 320 -1.82 11.89 -5.13
C PHE A 320 -1.45 13.21 -4.46
N ILE A 321 -0.15 13.44 -4.32
CA ILE A 321 0.44 14.73 -3.95
C ILE A 321 1.46 15.07 -5.05
N VAL A 322 1.31 16.22 -5.68
CA VAL A 322 2.12 16.63 -6.82
C VAL A 322 2.84 17.94 -6.56
N SER A 323 4.08 18.07 -7.01
CA SER A 323 4.84 19.33 -6.92
C SER A 323 4.38 20.35 -7.95
N ALA A 324 4.58 21.63 -7.68
CA ALA A 324 4.10 22.76 -8.51
C ALA A 324 4.66 22.78 -9.95
N ASN A 325 5.79 22.10 -10.22
CA ASN A 325 6.36 21.94 -11.56
C ASN A 325 5.77 20.73 -12.33
N VAL A 326 4.78 20.04 -11.75
CA VAL A 326 3.94 19.02 -12.40
C VAL A 326 2.57 19.64 -12.64
N GLN A 327 2.19 19.80 -13.91
CA GLN A 327 0.82 20.18 -14.26
C GLN A 327 -0.04 18.91 -14.22
N ALA A 328 -0.93 18.81 -13.25
CA ALA A 328 -1.82 17.67 -13.08
C ALA A 328 -3.28 18.09 -13.30
N ASP A 329 -4.06 17.18 -13.89
CA ASP A 329 -5.51 17.28 -13.89
C ASP A 329 -6.05 16.89 -12.50
N ALA A 330 -7.37 16.98 -12.30
CA ALA A 330 -7.99 16.40 -11.13
C ALA A 330 -7.77 14.88 -11.10
N ALA A 331 -7.56 14.31 -9.91
CA ALA A 331 -7.58 12.88 -9.75
C ALA A 331 -8.96 12.32 -10.11
N GLU A 332 -9.03 11.12 -10.65
CA GLU A 332 -10.27 10.44 -11.06
C GLU A 332 -10.34 9.06 -10.44
N THR A 333 -11.32 8.80 -9.59
CA THR A 333 -11.61 7.48 -9.04
C THR A 333 -12.49 6.69 -10.00
N LEU A 334 -12.02 5.52 -10.42
CA LEU A 334 -12.76 4.66 -11.33
C LEU A 334 -13.58 3.65 -10.51
N ASP A 335 -14.87 3.88 -10.36
CA ASP A 335 -15.75 3.01 -9.56
C ASP A 335 -15.99 1.67 -10.28
N LEU A 336 -15.23 0.66 -9.90
CA LEU A 336 -15.32 -0.72 -10.42
C LEU A 336 -16.18 -1.63 -9.54
N GLY A 337 -16.93 -1.06 -8.59
CA GLY A 337 -17.84 -1.82 -7.74
C GLY A 337 -17.12 -2.69 -6.70
N PHE A 338 -15.83 -2.48 -6.47
CA PHE A 338 -15.02 -3.26 -5.53
C PHE A 338 -15.00 -4.76 -5.83
N THR A 339 -15.08 -5.12 -7.11
CA THR A 339 -15.23 -6.53 -7.53
C THR A 339 -13.99 -7.36 -7.21
N CYS A 340 -12.79 -6.82 -7.44
CA CYS A 340 -11.52 -7.55 -7.32
C CYS A 340 -10.73 -7.21 -6.04
N THR A 341 -10.98 -6.06 -5.43
CA THR A 341 -10.34 -5.57 -4.21
C THR A 341 -11.28 -4.60 -3.50
N ASP A 342 -11.05 -4.31 -2.25
CA ASP A 342 -11.77 -3.34 -1.43
C ASP A 342 -11.40 -1.88 -1.72
N HIS A 343 -10.52 -1.65 -2.70
CA HIS A 343 -10.19 -0.34 -3.24
C HIS A 343 -10.58 -0.19 -4.71
N ASN A 344 -10.96 1.02 -5.08
CA ASN A 344 -11.10 1.44 -6.47
C ASN A 344 -9.79 2.10 -6.95
N PRO A 345 -9.37 1.90 -8.21
CA PRO A 345 -8.18 2.58 -8.75
C PRO A 345 -8.42 4.06 -8.91
N VAL A 346 -7.37 4.84 -8.65
CA VAL A 346 -7.35 6.29 -8.87
C VAL A 346 -6.37 6.62 -10.00
N ARG A 347 -6.84 7.37 -10.99
CA ARG A 347 -6.07 7.80 -12.15
C ARG A 347 -5.70 9.27 -12.05
N LEU A 348 -4.46 9.58 -12.44
CA LEU A 348 -3.95 10.95 -12.61
C LEU A 348 -3.45 11.13 -14.04
N ARG A 349 -3.86 12.19 -14.71
CA ARG A 349 -3.22 12.68 -15.92
C ARG A 349 -2.36 13.89 -15.58
N PHE A 350 -1.13 13.89 -16.06
CA PHE A 350 -0.19 14.95 -15.73
C PHE A 350 0.81 15.22 -16.86
N THR A 351 1.48 16.36 -16.76
CA THR A 351 2.55 16.77 -17.67
C THR A 351 3.68 17.41 -16.85
N LEU A 352 4.93 17.00 -17.11
CA LEU A 352 6.10 17.63 -16.52
C LEU A 352 6.33 18.98 -17.22
N GLN A 353 6.35 20.07 -16.45
CA GLN A 353 6.55 21.41 -17.04
C GLN A 353 8.01 21.57 -17.51
N PRO A 354 8.27 22.17 -18.68
CA PRO A 354 9.60 22.41 -19.23
C PRO A 354 10.55 23.18 -18.32
#